data_617f001d2579e80ee4251f2bea4ba27d
#
_entry.id   617f001d2579e80ee4251f2bea4ba27d
#
_cell.length_a   1.000
_cell.length_b   1.000
_cell.length_c   1.000
_cell.angle_alpha   90.00
_cell.angle_beta   90.00
_cell.angle_gamma   90.00
#
_symmetry.space_group_name_H-M   'P 1'
#
loop_
_entity.id
_entity.type
_entity.pdbx_description
1 polymer ?
#
loop_
_entity_poly.entity_id
_entity_poly.type
_entity_poly.pdbx_seq_one_letter_code
_entity_poly.pdbx_strand_id
1 'polypeptide(L)' 'PEIGSGVRDLLFENMTPFVANNLSKQIEEIITNYEPRALLAGVEVIPRFDNNQYEVIVEFYIQNAPAELVDLSFSLERLR' A
#
# COMPACT_ATOMS: atom_id res chain seq x y z
N PRO A 1 11.84 14.98 4.39
CA PRO A 1 10.82 14.72 3.38
C PRO A 1 9.52 14.27 4.00
N GLU A 2 8.47 14.63 3.38
CA GLU A 2 7.15 14.31 3.83
C GLU A 2 6.79 12.88 3.45
N ILE A 3 6.40 12.10 4.42
CA ILE A 3 6.03 10.73 4.17
C ILE A 3 4.64 10.68 3.59
N GLY A 4 4.48 9.89 2.54
CA GLY A 4 3.21 9.74 1.88
C GLY A 4 2.93 10.79 0.82
N SER A 5 3.86 11.73 0.58
CA SER A 5 3.64 12.72 -0.48
C SER A 5 3.51 12.03 -1.84
N GLY A 6 4.29 10.98 -2.08
CA GLY A 6 4.20 10.22 -3.31
C GLY A 6 2.85 9.51 -3.43
N VAL A 7 2.35 8.96 -2.33
CA VAL A 7 1.02 8.34 -2.32
C VAL A 7 -0.05 9.38 -2.62
N ARG A 8 0.04 10.52 -1.96
CA ARG A 8 -0.95 11.58 -2.16
C ARG A 8 -1.00 12.03 -3.61
N ASP A 9 0.15 12.23 -4.24
CA ASP A 9 0.21 12.65 -5.63
C ASP A 9 -0.44 11.62 -6.54
N LEU A 10 -0.21 10.34 -6.27
CA LEU A 10 -0.81 9.27 -7.06
C LEU A 10 -2.32 9.21 -6.90
N LEU A 11 -2.83 9.59 -5.73
CA LEU A 11 -4.27 9.61 -5.49
C LEU A 11 -4.98 10.74 -6.22
N PHE A 12 -4.27 11.73 -6.70
CA PHE A 12 -4.83 12.77 -7.57
C PHE A 12 -4.86 12.35 -9.04
N GLU A 13 -4.13 11.30 -9.40
CA GLU A 13 -4.08 10.83 -10.78
C GLU A 13 -5.32 10.01 -11.13
N ASN A 14 -5.54 9.82 -12.42
CA ASN A 14 -6.61 8.92 -12.86
C ASN A 14 -6.31 7.51 -12.39
N MET A 15 -7.36 6.76 -12.07
CA MET A 15 -7.22 5.38 -11.61
C MET A 15 -6.88 4.48 -12.79
N THR A 16 -5.66 3.96 -12.78
CA THR A 16 -5.18 3.04 -13.81
C THR A 16 -4.37 1.94 -13.13
N PRO A 17 -4.18 0.79 -13.81
CA PRO A 17 -3.30 -0.24 -13.27
C PRO A 17 -1.87 0.27 -13.05
N PHE A 18 -1.42 1.19 -13.89
CA PHE A 18 -0.09 1.79 -13.74
C PHE A 18 0.01 2.56 -12.42
N VAL A 19 -0.98 3.38 -12.11
CA VAL A 19 -1.01 4.13 -10.85
C VAL A 19 -1.11 3.18 -9.67
N ALA A 20 -1.95 2.13 -9.78
CA ALA A 20 -2.07 1.13 -8.71
C ALA A 20 -0.72 0.46 -8.42
N ASN A 21 0.04 0.13 -9.45
CA ASN A 21 1.35 -0.47 -9.28
C ASN A 21 2.33 0.49 -8.60
N ASN A 22 2.30 1.76 -8.97
CA ASN A 22 3.13 2.76 -8.32
C ASN A 22 2.74 2.98 -6.87
N LEU A 23 1.44 2.93 -6.56
CA LEU A 23 0.96 3.01 -5.18
C LEU A 23 1.51 1.86 -4.36
N SER A 24 1.50 0.63 -4.90
CA SER A 24 2.00 -0.51 -4.15
C SER A 24 3.47 -0.34 -3.81
N LYS A 25 4.27 0.20 -4.73
CA LYS A 25 5.69 0.43 -4.49
C LYS A 25 5.92 1.50 -3.44
N GLN A 26 5.15 2.58 -3.48
CA GLN A 26 5.25 3.65 -2.49
C GLN A 26 4.89 3.14 -1.10
N ILE A 27 3.85 2.33 -1.02
CA ILE A 27 3.40 1.75 0.25
C ILE A 27 4.47 0.81 0.81
N GLU A 28 5.08 -0.02 -0.06
CA GLU A 28 6.19 -0.88 0.35
C GLU A 28 7.31 -0.08 0.99
N GLU A 29 7.71 1.03 0.37
CA GLU A 29 8.77 1.88 0.90
C GLU A 29 8.41 2.45 2.27
N ILE A 30 7.17 2.92 2.41
CA ILE A 30 6.71 3.49 3.67
C ILE A 30 6.78 2.46 4.78
N ILE A 31 6.25 1.26 4.53
CA ILE A 31 6.20 0.20 5.53
C ILE A 31 7.63 -0.24 5.90
N THR A 32 8.50 -0.41 4.91
CA THR A 32 9.87 -0.83 5.14
C THR A 32 10.62 0.19 5.99
N ASN A 33 10.38 1.47 5.76
CA ASN A 33 11.07 2.54 6.48
C ASN A 33 10.54 2.72 7.89
N TYR A 34 9.24 2.49 8.11
CA TYR A 34 8.61 2.76 9.40
C TYR A 34 8.53 1.57 10.31
N GLU A 35 8.51 0.37 9.76
CA GLU A 35 8.44 -0.84 10.56
C GLU A 35 9.43 -1.86 10.02
N PRO A 36 10.74 -1.66 10.33
CA PRO A 36 11.77 -2.57 9.81
C PRO A 36 11.62 -4.01 10.28
N ARG A 37 10.87 -4.24 11.36
CA ARG A 37 10.65 -5.60 11.86
C ARG A 37 9.59 -6.35 11.09
N ALA A 38 8.82 -5.64 10.26
CA ALA A 38 7.85 -6.30 9.40
C ALA A 38 8.57 -6.81 8.16
N LEU A 39 8.56 -8.11 7.97
CA LEU A 39 9.13 -8.74 6.78
C LEU A 39 8.05 -8.81 5.73
N LEU A 40 8.09 -7.89 4.81
CA LEU A 40 7.03 -7.70 3.83
C LEU A 40 6.98 -8.87 2.87
N ALA A 41 5.81 -9.53 2.78
CA ALA A 41 5.57 -10.59 1.81
C ALA A 41 5.00 -10.02 0.52
N GLY A 42 4.18 -8.99 0.63
CA GLY A 42 3.65 -8.34 -0.56
C GLY A 42 2.69 -7.22 -0.24
N VAL A 43 2.49 -6.36 -1.22
CA VAL A 43 1.48 -5.31 -1.18
C VAL A 43 0.69 -5.40 -2.47
N GLU A 44 -0.62 -5.54 -2.35
CA GLU A 44 -1.50 -5.57 -3.51
C GLU A 44 -2.41 -4.36 -3.46
N VAL A 45 -2.52 -3.65 -4.58
CA VAL A 45 -3.39 -2.48 -4.71
C VAL A 45 -4.37 -2.75 -5.83
N ILE A 46 -5.64 -2.78 -5.50
CA ILE A 46 -6.71 -3.13 -6.43
C ILE A 46 -7.58 -1.90 -6.66
N PRO A 47 -7.66 -1.40 -7.90
CA PRO A 47 -8.56 -0.28 -8.19
C PRO A 47 -10.02 -0.73 -8.09
N ARG A 48 -10.81 0.03 -7.37
CA ARG A 48 -12.25 -0.16 -7.27
C ARG A 48 -12.91 1.04 -7.93
N PHE A 49 -13.12 0.95 -9.22
CA PHE A 49 -13.60 2.09 -10.01
C PHE A 49 -14.99 2.57 -9.57
N ASP A 50 -15.83 1.62 -9.18
CA ASP A 50 -17.20 1.96 -8.75
C ASP A 50 -17.22 2.84 -7.51
N ASN A 51 -16.23 2.66 -6.65
CA ASN A 51 -16.16 3.39 -5.37
C ASN A 51 -15.16 4.52 -5.40
N ASN A 52 -14.46 4.70 -6.52
CA ASN A 52 -13.40 5.71 -6.63
C ASN A 52 -12.33 5.55 -5.55
N GLN A 53 -11.97 4.30 -5.28
CA GLN A 53 -11.04 3.92 -4.21
C GLN A 53 -10.07 2.88 -4.69
N TYR A 54 -8.96 2.74 -3.95
CA TYR A 54 -8.07 1.59 -4.09
C TYR A 54 -8.19 0.74 -2.84
N GLU A 55 -8.31 -0.55 -3.03
CA GLU A 55 -8.23 -1.51 -1.92
C GLU A 55 -6.78 -1.93 -1.80
N VAL A 56 -6.22 -1.81 -0.60
CA VAL A 56 -4.82 -2.13 -0.35
C VAL A 56 -4.75 -3.33 0.60
N ILE A 57 -4.00 -4.33 0.21
CA ILE A 57 -3.80 -5.54 1.03
C ILE A 57 -2.31 -5.68 1.25
N VAL A 58 -1.90 -5.67 2.52
CA VAL A 58 -0.50 -5.79 2.92
C VAL A 58 -0.32 -7.12 3.64
N GLU A 59 0.63 -7.92 3.19
CA GLU A 59 0.95 -9.21 3.82
C GLU A 59 2.37 -9.17 4.34
N PHE A 60 2.56 -9.59 5.57
CA PHE A 60 3.90 -9.51 6.17
C PHE A 60 4.05 -10.53 7.30
N TYR A 61 5.30 -10.76 7.67
CA TYR A 61 5.68 -11.55 8.84
C TYR A 61 6.32 -10.62 9.86
N ILE A 62 6.15 -10.92 11.14
CA ILE A 62 6.83 -10.17 12.19
C ILE A 62 8.14 -10.89 12.51
N GLN A 63 9.24 -10.16 12.49
CA GLN A 63 10.55 -10.69 12.81
C GLN A 63 10.55 -11.20 14.25
N ASN A 64 11.15 -12.38 14.46
CA ASN A 64 11.27 -13.03 15.78
C ASN A 64 9.94 -13.53 16.33
N ALA A 65 8.88 -13.51 15.54
CA ALA A 65 7.61 -14.14 15.89
C ALA A 65 7.50 -15.46 15.13
N PRO A 66 6.59 -16.36 15.53
CA PRO A 66 6.34 -17.56 14.73
C PRO A 66 6.04 -17.18 13.29
N ALA A 67 6.41 -18.06 12.37
CA ALA A 67 6.27 -17.78 10.95
C ALA A 67 4.80 -17.82 10.54
N GLU A 68 4.08 -16.79 10.91
CA GLU A 68 2.67 -16.66 10.65
C GLU A 68 2.45 -15.44 9.77
N LEU A 69 1.79 -15.62 8.65
CA LEU A 69 1.51 -14.52 7.74
C LEU A 69 0.39 -13.67 8.31
N VAL A 70 0.65 -12.39 8.44
CA VAL A 70 -0.34 -11.42 8.91
C VAL A 70 -0.76 -10.59 7.72
N ASP A 71 -2.06 -10.37 7.56
CA ASP A 71 -2.53 -9.48 6.51
C ASP A 71 -3.31 -8.32 7.11
N LEU A 72 -3.23 -7.19 6.40
CA LEU A 72 -3.89 -5.96 6.77
C LEU A 72 -4.50 -5.39 5.50
N SER A 73 -5.77 -5.01 5.54
CA SER A 73 -6.39 -4.40 4.38
C SER A 73 -7.03 -3.08 4.75
N PHE A 74 -6.97 -2.13 3.83
CA PHE A 74 -7.58 -0.82 4.00
C PHE A 74 -7.85 -0.21 2.63
N SER A 75 -8.60 0.90 2.62
CA SER A 75 -8.93 1.59 1.38
C SER A 75 -8.30 2.97 1.35
N LEU A 76 -7.90 3.38 0.16
CA LEU A 76 -7.43 4.75 -0.09
C LEU A 76 -8.38 5.38 -1.11
N GLU A 77 -8.95 6.52 -0.73
CA GLU A 77 -9.84 7.23 -1.64
C GLU A 77 -9.05 8.08 -2.62
N ARG A 78 -9.51 8.10 -3.85
CA ARG A 78 -8.97 9.03 -4.84
C ARG A 78 -9.32 10.45 -4.42
N LEU A 79 -8.37 11.37 -4.63
CA LEU A 79 -8.49 12.74 -4.15
C LEU A 79 -9.03 13.69 -5.22
N ARG A 80 -9.95 13.23 -6.05
CA ARG A 80 -10.59 14.09 -7.05
C ARG A 80 -12.07 13.83 -7.11
#